data_dfe75d0f3439cb4a0f82deb45ce07989
#
_entry.id   dfe75d0f3439cb4a0f82deb45ce07989
#
_cell.length_a   1.000
_cell.length_b   1.000
_cell.length_c   1.000
_cell.angle_alpha   90.00
_cell.angle_beta   90.00
_cell.angle_gamma   90.00
#
_symmetry.space_group_name_H-M   'P 1'
#
loop_
_entity.id
_entity.type
_entity.pdbx_description
1 polymer ?
#
loop_
_entity_poly.entity_id
_entity_poly.type
_entity_poly.pdbx_seq_one_letter_code
_entity_poly.pdbx_strand_id
1 'polypeptide(L)'
;MTGEGNNTYLLGDAHGDAALVDAGVGNPQHLDALARALDAADAVLTAVLVTHGHADHASGAPALAAAYPAAHFWKHPWPSEDARYVVDWRDVNDRDVIAAGREPLMALHTPGHSPDHLAFWHQPSGTIFSGDLVVLGGSVMIHWSRGGNLSQYLDSLERLRALEPHRLLPAHGPLIDDPRAVLTGYLDHRREREQQVLASLGAGHRTVQTIADSIYDGLSPSLMTAAQENVRAHLEKLRSEGSAAEDGGEWRRI
;
A
#
# COMPACT_ATOMS: atom_id res chain seq x y z
N MET A 1 0.31 0.29 11.32
CA MET A 1 1.44 0.36 12.26
C MET A 1 2.71 0.53 11.43
N THR A 2 3.28 1.72 11.46
CA THR A 2 4.33 2.18 10.55
C THR A 2 5.75 1.81 11.03
N GLY A 3 5.90 0.97 12.06
CA GLY A 3 7.21 0.57 12.58
C GLY A 3 8.12 1.77 12.88
N GLU A 4 9.27 1.83 12.22
CA GLU A 4 10.24 2.93 12.35
C GLU A 4 9.93 4.14 11.46
N GLY A 5 8.79 4.15 10.75
CA GLY A 5 8.36 5.21 9.86
C GLY A 5 8.03 4.73 8.46
N ASN A 6 7.91 5.67 7.52
CA ASN A 6 7.69 5.42 6.10
C ASN A 6 8.97 5.69 5.31
N ASN A 7 9.34 4.77 4.43
CA ASN A 7 10.40 4.98 3.46
C ASN A 7 9.90 5.87 2.32
N THR A 8 10.71 6.85 1.95
CA THR A 8 10.56 7.57 0.69
C THR A 8 11.80 7.30 -0.16
N TYR A 9 11.64 7.24 -1.47
CA TYR A 9 12.72 6.87 -2.37
C TYR A 9 13.01 7.99 -3.35
N LEU A 10 14.22 8.52 -3.30
CA LEU A 10 14.69 9.53 -4.25
C LEU A 10 15.37 8.84 -5.42
N LEU A 11 14.89 9.14 -6.62
CA LEU A 11 15.43 8.66 -7.88
C LEU A 11 15.89 9.85 -8.72
N GLY A 12 16.94 9.68 -9.46
CA GLY A 12 17.42 10.72 -10.38
C GLY A 12 18.90 10.54 -10.69
N ASP A 13 19.36 11.39 -11.59
CA ASP A 13 20.76 11.45 -11.97
C ASP A 13 21.43 12.68 -11.33
N ALA A 14 22.74 12.59 -11.15
CA ALA A 14 23.53 13.77 -10.81
C ALA A 14 23.37 14.82 -11.92
N HIS A 15 23.21 16.09 -11.50
CA HIS A 15 23.02 17.27 -12.37
C HIS A 15 21.75 17.19 -13.25
N GLY A 16 20.67 16.60 -12.76
CA GLY A 16 19.45 16.40 -13.55
C GLY A 16 18.16 16.46 -12.76
N ASP A 17 17.11 15.96 -13.37
CA ASP A 17 15.80 15.84 -12.74
C ASP A 17 15.77 14.68 -11.75
N ALA A 18 15.08 14.89 -10.63
CA ALA A 18 14.84 13.88 -9.62
C ALA A 18 13.34 13.69 -9.37
N ALA A 19 12.96 12.46 -9.02
CA ALA A 19 11.64 12.10 -8.58
C ALA A 19 11.67 11.49 -7.16
N LEU A 20 10.65 11.75 -6.37
CA LEU A 20 10.45 11.19 -5.04
C LEU A 20 9.25 10.25 -5.06
N VAL A 21 9.41 9.02 -4.62
CA VAL A 21 8.30 8.10 -4.35
C VAL A 21 7.88 8.24 -2.89
N ASP A 22 6.63 8.58 -2.67
CA ASP A 22 5.95 8.97 -1.45
C ASP A 22 6.45 10.28 -0.82
N ALA A 23 5.50 11.06 -0.30
CA ALA A 23 5.75 12.38 0.27
C ALA A 23 6.03 12.34 1.79
N GLY A 24 5.84 11.18 2.43
CA GLY A 24 5.93 11.06 3.88
C GLY A 24 4.89 11.93 4.61
N VAL A 25 5.23 12.38 5.83
CA VAL A 25 4.33 13.19 6.67
C VAL A 25 4.68 14.69 6.69
N GLY A 26 5.67 15.14 5.91
CA GLY A 26 6.12 16.53 5.93
C GLY A 26 6.97 16.89 7.15
N ASN A 27 7.61 15.91 7.78
CA ASN A 27 8.50 16.11 8.90
C ASN A 27 9.71 16.96 8.49
N PRO A 28 10.09 18.04 9.23
CA PRO A 28 11.23 18.87 8.90
C PRO A 28 12.54 18.09 8.71
N GLN A 29 12.79 17.06 9.51
CA GLN A 29 14.00 16.24 9.38
C GLN A 29 14.04 15.49 8.05
N HIS A 30 12.89 15.03 7.55
CA HIS A 30 12.76 14.39 6.23
C HIS A 30 13.01 15.42 5.11
N LEU A 31 12.39 16.60 5.20
CA LEU A 31 12.61 17.68 4.22
C LEU A 31 14.08 18.12 4.17
N ASP A 32 14.73 18.24 5.31
CA ASP A 32 16.17 18.56 5.40
C ASP A 32 17.05 17.44 4.79
N ALA A 33 16.69 16.18 5.02
CA ALA A 33 17.41 15.05 4.43
C ALA A 33 17.25 15.01 2.92
N LEU A 34 16.05 15.26 2.42
CA LEU A 34 15.77 15.36 0.97
C LEU A 34 16.55 16.52 0.36
N ALA A 35 16.53 17.69 0.97
CA ALA A 35 17.28 18.86 0.49
C ALA A 35 18.78 18.54 0.36
N ARG A 36 19.38 17.97 1.41
CA ARG A 36 20.79 17.57 1.36
C ARG A 36 21.09 16.53 0.27
N ALA A 37 20.18 15.58 0.03
CA ALA A 37 20.36 14.57 -1.00
C ALA A 37 20.30 15.19 -2.41
N LEU A 38 19.38 16.11 -2.64
CA LEU A 38 19.26 16.87 -3.89
C LEU A 38 20.50 17.76 -4.13
N ASP A 39 20.94 18.50 -3.11
CA ASP A 39 22.14 19.35 -3.18
C ASP A 39 23.39 18.53 -3.48
N ALA A 40 23.55 17.38 -2.81
CA ALA A 40 24.70 16.49 -3.04
C ALA A 40 24.73 15.88 -4.45
N ALA A 41 23.58 15.70 -5.06
CA ALA A 41 23.43 15.22 -6.44
C ALA A 41 23.42 16.36 -7.47
N ASP A 42 23.39 17.63 -7.04
CA ASP A 42 23.10 18.80 -7.90
C ASP A 42 21.87 18.55 -8.77
N ALA A 43 20.81 18.03 -8.15
CA ALA A 43 19.58 17.59 -8.82
C ALA A 43 18.37 18.45 -8.42
N VAL A 44 17.38 18.53 -9.31
CA VAL A 44 16.15 19.29 -9.09
C VAL A 44 14.98 18.31 -8.94
N LEU A 45 14.23 18.43 -7.83
CA LEU A 45 13.00 17.65 -7.67
C LEU A 45 11.92 18.16 -8.64
N THR A 46 11.55 17.34 -9.61
CA THR A 46 10.55 17.67 -10.64
C THR A 46 9.27 16.82 -10.54
N ALA A 47 9.32 15.69 -9.83
CA ALA A 47 8.15 14.81 -9.65
C ALA A 47 8.08 14.23 -8.22
N VAL A 48 6.87 14.15 -7.67
CA VAL A 48 6.53 13.41 -6.46
C VAL A 48 5.43 12.42 -6.83
N LEU A 49 5.73 11.12 -6.69
CA LEU A 49 4.87 10.02 -7.08
C LEU A 49 4.30 9.38 -5.80
N VAL A 50 3.03 9.58 -5.51
CA VAL A 50 2.42 9.07 -4.26
C VAL A 50 1.75 7.75 -4.52
N THR A 51 2.13 6.73 -3.74
CA THR A 51 1.58 5.38 -3.89
C THR A 51 0.09 5.33 -3.54
N HIS A 52 -0.34 6.04 -2.50
CA HIS A 52 -1.75 6.13 -2.10
C HIS A 52 -2.01 7.25 -1.10
N GLY A 53 -3.29 7.55 -0.83
CA GLY A 53 -3.73 8.71 -0.05
C GLY A 53 -3.63 8.60 1.47
N HIS A 54 -3.09 7.53 2.05
CA HIS A 54 -2.91 7.48 3.50
C HIS A 54 -1.93 8.54 3.99
N ALA A 55 -2.13 8.99 5.24
CA ALA A 55 -1.46 10.17 5.76
C ALA A 55 0.08 10.07 5.77
N ASP A 56 0.62 8.91 6.05
CA ASP A 56 2.06 8.66 6.09
C ASP A 56 2.73 8.64 4.71
N HIS A 57 1.95 8.60 3.63
CA HIS A 57 2.41 8.67 2.24
C HIS A 57 2.15 10.03 1.59
N ALA A 58 1.00 10.64 1.88
CA ALA A 58 0.50 11.82 1.16
C ALA A 58 0.54 13.13 1.95
N SER A 59 0.51 13.09 3.31
CA SER A 59 0.34 14.33 4.09
C SER A 59 1.54 15.29 4.03
N GLY A 60 2.69 14.83 3.59
CA GLY A 60 3.87 15.67 3.34
C GLY A 60 3.82 16.45 2.03
N ALA A 61 2.91 16.10 1.11
CA ALA A 61 2.84 16.71 -0.21
C ALA A 61 2.66 18.25 -0.20
N PRO A 62 1.82 18.86 0.67
CA PRO A 62 1.74 20.32 0.75
C PRO A 62 3.05 20.99 1.17
N ALA A 63 3.81 20.39 2.09
CA ALA A 63 5.10 20.92 2.51
C ALA A 63 6.15 20.80 1.40
N LEU A 64 6.14 19.69 0.65
CA LEU A 64 6.99 19.52 -0.52
C LEU A 64 6.61 20.49 -1.64
N ALA A 65 5.32 20.73 -1.89
CA ALA A 65 4.87 21.71 -2.90
C ALA A 65 5.32 23.12 -2.56
N ALA A 66 5.34 23.50 -1.28
CA ALA A 66 5.82 24.78 -0.84
C ALA A 66 7.36 24.91 -0.98
N ALA A 67 8.11 23.84 -0.69
CA ALA A 67 9.57 23.81 -0.78
C ALA A 67 10.09 23.68 -2.23
N TYR A 68 9.36 22.97 -3.07
CA TYR A 68 9.73 22.63 -4.46
C TYR A 68 8.59 22.99 -5.44
N PRO A 69 8.35 24.28 -5.70
CA PRO A 69 7.20 24.73 -6.49
C PRO A 69 7.22 24.30 -7.97
N ALA A 70 8.37 23.82 -8.47
CA ALA A 70 8.51 23.26 -9.81
C ALA A 70 8.14 21.76 -9.87
N ALA A 71 7.98 21.10 -8.72
CA ALA A 71 7.64 19.68 -8.69
C ALA A 71 6.16 19.44 -9.01
N HIS A 72 5.91 18.40 -9.77
CA HIS A 72 4.56 17.92 -10.07
C HIS A 72 4.21 16.73 -9.19
N PHE A 73 2.97 16.71 -8.70
CA PHE A 73 2.49 15.68 -7.78
C PHE A 73 1.56 14.71 -8.50
N TRP A 74 1.89 13.44 -8.47
CA TRP A 74 1.21 12.39 -9.22
C TRP A 74 0.61 11.36 -8.29
N LYS A 75 -0.68 11.00 -8.48
CA LYS A 75 -1.39 10.01 -7.69
C LYS A 75 -2.57 9.42 -8.47
N HIS A 76 -2.95 8.16 -8.18
CA HIS A 76 -4.23 7.66 -8.67
C HIS A 76 -5.38 8.37 -7.94
N PRO A 77 -6.44 8.80 -8.64
CA PRO A 77 -7.50 9.59 -8.03
C PRO A 77 -8.26 8.86 -6.92
N TRP A 78 -8.38 9.52 -5.77
CA TRP A 78 -9.29 9.16 -4.69
C TRP A 78 -9.88 10.44 -4.08
N PRO A 79 -10.92 11.04 -4.69
CA PRO A 79 -11.34 12.41 -4.42
C PRO A 79 -11.63 12.73 -2.96
N SER A 80 -12.18 11.79 -2.17
CA SER A 80 -12.46 11.99 -0.75
C SER A 80 -11.20 12.09 0.11
N GLU A 81 -10.12 11.38 -0.24
CA GLU A 81 -8.84 11.48 0.44
C GLU A 81 -8.01 12.63 -0.11
N ASP A 82 -8.03 12.85 -1.42
CA ASP A 82 -7.27 13.89 -2.11
C ASP A 82 -7.64 15.29 -1.62
N ALA A 83 -8.93 15.51 -1.32
CA ALA A 83 -9.43 16.76 -0.77
C ALA A 83 -8.85 17.14 0.60
N ARG A 84 -8.17 16.21 1.29
CA ARG A 84 -7.49 16.46 2.57
C ARG A 84 -6.16 17.19 2.42
N TYR A 85 -5.59 17.16 1.21
CA TYR A 85 -4.27 17.69 0.92
C TYR A 85 -4.35 18.77 -0.16
N VAL A 86 -3.94 19.99 0.17
CA VAL A 86 -4.00 21.14 -0.75
C VAL A 86 -2.79 21.07 -1.70
N VAL A 87 -2.92 20.26 -2.74
CA VAL A 87 -1.91 20.03 -3.77
C VAL A 87 -2.61 19.89 -5.13
N ASP A 88 -1.98 20.36 -6.19
CA ASP A 88 -2.43 20.13 -7.56
C ASP A 88 -2.03 18.72 -8.01
N TRP A 89 -2.93 17.75 -7.77
CA TRP A 89 -2.72 16.37 -8.11
C TRP A 89 -2.88 16.14 -9.61
N ARG A 90 -1.91 15.47 -10.21
CA ARG A 90 -2.01 14.92 -11.56
C ARG A 90 -2.41 13.46 -11.48
N ASP A 91 -3.43 13.10 -12.25
CA ASP A 91 -3.96 11.76 -12.28
C ASP A 91 -2.96 10.77 -12.90
N VAL A 92 -2.81 9.62 -12.26
CA VAL A 92 -2.03 8.48 -12.75
C VAL A 92 -2.95 7.27 -12.88
N ASN A 93 -2.93 6.66 -14.04
CA ASN A 93 -3.67 5.45 -14.32
C ASN A 93 -2.75 4.24 -14.46
N ASP A 94 -3.36 3.07 -14.52
CA ASP A 94 -2.63 1.84 -14.73
C ASP A 94 -1.82 1.88 -16.04
N ARG A 95 -0.54 1.50 -15.94
CA ARG A 95 0.44 1.49 -17.04
C ARG A 95 0.87 2.87 -17.56
N ASP A 96 0.47 3.95 -16.94
CA ASP A 96 1.07 5.24 -17.24
C ASP A 96 2.57 5.20 -16.94
N VAL A 97 3.34 5.89 -17.78
CA VAL A 97 4.80 5.97 -17.65
C VAL A 97 5.16 7.38 -17.27
N ILE A 98 5.81 7.54 -16.12
CA ILE A 98 6.15 8.83 -15.53
C ILE A 98 7.67 8.97 -15.52
N ALA A 99 8.17 10.11 -15.96
CA ALA A 99 9.60 10.40 -15.91
C ALA A 99 10.06 10.52 -14.44
N ALA A 100 11.11 9.77 -14.10
CA ALA A 100 11.76 9.79 -12.80
C ALA A 100 13.28 9.95 -13.01
N GLY A 101 13.70 11.19 -13.30
CA GLY A 101 15.02 11.43 -13.88
C GLY A 101 15.07 10.92 -15.33
N ARG A 102 16.16 10.24 -15.69
CA ARG A 102 16.31 9.63 -17.03
C ARG A 102 15.56 8.32 -17.21
N GLU A 103 15.27 7.65 -16.12
CA GLU A 103 14.66 6.32 -16.12
C GLU A 103 13.17 6.41 -15.78
N PRO A 104 12.28 6.02 -16.70
CA PRO A 104 10.85 6.11 -16.45
C PRO A 104 10.39 5.02 -15.48
N LEU A 105 9.38 5.36 -14.66
CA LEU A 105 8.63 4.41 -13.85
C LEU A 105 7.26 4.13 -14.48
N MET A 106 6.91 2.87 -14.60
CA MET A 106 5.57 2.45 -14.98
C MET A 106 4.70 2.35 -13.72
N ALA A 107 3.58 3.05 -13.71
CA ALA A 107 2.57 2.92 -12.66
C ALA A 107 1.78 1.61 -12.84
N LEU A 108 1.62 0.88 -11.77
CA LEU A 108 0.82 -0.33 -11.68
C LEU A 108 -0.32 -0.05 -10.69
N HIS A 109 -1.56 0.04 -11.15
CA HIS A 109 -2.69 0.13 -10.23
C HIS A 109 -2.85 -1.19 -9.50
N THR A 110 -2.67 -1.16 -8.19
CA THR A 110 -2.61 -2.31 -7.29
C THR A 110 -3.54 -2.10 -6.09
N PRO A 111 -4.85 -1.96 -6.34
CA PRO A 111 -5.83 -1.69 -5.30
C PRO A 111 -5.96 -2.85 -4.30
N GLY A 112 -6.56 -2.54 -3.16
CA GLY A 112 -6.92 -3.55 -2.16
C GLY A 112 -6.49 -3.18 -0.75
N HIS A 113 -5.28 -2.67 -0.54
CA HIS A 113 -4.92 -1.99 0.71
C HIS A 113 -5.69 -0.64 0.81
N SER A 114 -5.69 0.11 -0.27
CA SER A 114 -6.55 1.26 -0.53
C SER A 114 -7.03 1.25 -1.99
N PRO A 115 -8.11 1.96 -2.34
CA PRO A 115 -8.65 1.97 -3.70
C PRO A 115 -7.71 2.60 -4.73
N ASP A 116 -6.90 3.56 -4.31
CA ASP A 116 -6.01 4.39 -5.12
C ASP A 116 -4.56 3.88 -5.16
N HIS A 117 -4.31 2.70 -4.58
CA HIS A 117 -2.93 2.23 -4.42
C HIS A 117 -2.25 1.97 -5.76
N LEU A 118 -1.04 2.54 -5.90
CA LEU A 118 -0.11 2.32 -7.01
C LEU A 118 1.18 1.67 -6.50
N ALA A 119 1.71 0.72 -7.25
CA ALA A 119 3.12 0.37 -7.23
C ALA A 119 3.81 1.02 -8.43
N PHE A 120 5.10 1.35 -8.32
CA PHE A 120 5.87 1.92 -9.42
C PHE A 120 6.97 0.95 -9.83
N TRP A 121 7.01 0.59 -11.10
CA TRP A 121 7.94 -0.40 -11.63
C TRP A 121 9.04 0.25 -12.48
N HIS A 122 10.27 0.09 -12.05
CA HIS A 122 11.45 0.36 -12.84
C HIS A 122 11.88 -0.90 -13.60
N GLN A 123 11.40 -1.03 -14.83
CA GLN A 123 11.57 -2.22 -15.65
C GLN A 123 13.04 -2.59 -15.89
N PRO A 124 13.96 -1.64 -16.21
CA PRO A 124 15.35 -1.99 -16.52
C PRO A 124 16.08 -2.71 -15.38
N SER A 125 15.78 -2.35 -14.10
CA SER A 125 16.39 -3.03 -12.94
C SER A 125 15.55 -4.17 -12.39
N GLY A 126 14.31 -4.34 -12.86
CA GLY A 126 13.36 -5.28 -12.25
C GLY A 126 12.91 -4.87 -10.85
N THR A 127 13.05 -3.60 -10.47
CA THR A 127 12.71 -3.10 -9.13
C THR A 127 11.29 -2.54 -9.10
N ILE A 128 10.50 -2.89 -8.07
CA ILE A 128 9.17 -2.33 -7.84
C ILE A 128 9.15 -1.60 -6.50
N PHE A 129 8.74 -0.34 -6.50
CA PHE A 129 8.36 0.42 -5.31
C PHE A 129 6.94 -0.02 -4.96
N SER A 130 6.82 -0.88 -3.95
CA SER A 130 5.59 -1.64 -3.72
C SER A 130 4.57 -0.95 -2.80
N GLY A 131 4.88 0.26 -2.30
CA GLY A 131 4.01 0.95 -1.35
C GLY A 131 3.66 0.04 -0.17
N ASP A 132 2.38 0.02 0.17
CA ASP A 132 1.81 -0.78 1.26
C ASP A 132 1.20 -2.12 0.80
N LEU A 133 1.75 -2.74 -0.26
CA LEU A 133 1.33 -4.10 -0.62
C LEU A 133 1.98 -5.17 0.25
N VAL A 134 3.25 -4.98 0.61
CA VAL A 134 4.01 -5.95 1.40
C VAL A 134 4.97 -5.25 2.35
N VAL A 135 5.27 -5.90 3.48
CA VAL A 135 6.32 -5.54 4.42
C VAL A 135 7.05 -6.81 4.86
N LEU A 136 8.37 -6.75 4.97
CA LEU A 136 9.14 -7.91 5.38
C LEU A 136 8.91 -8.22 6.87
N GLY A 137 8.60 -9.49 7.19
CA GLY A 137 8.40 -9.95 8.56
C GLY A 137 7.10 -9.49 9.23
N GLY A 138 6.14 -8.98 8.45
CA GLY A 138 4.86 -8.50 8.93
C GLY A 138 3.67 -8.91 8.08
N SER A 139 2.55 -8.24 8.29
CA SER A 139 1.33 -8.38 7.49
C SER A 139 0.72 -7.00 7.25
N VAL A 140 0.25 -6.77 6.04
CA VAL A 140 -0.45 -5.54 5.67
C VAL A 140 -1.91 -5.64 6.12
N MET A 141 -2.45 -4.55 6.65
CA MET A 141 -3.85 -4.48 7.04
C MET A 141 -4.73 -4.12 5.85
N ILE A 142 -5.86 -4.81 5.74
CA ILE A 142 -6.92 -4.49 4.80
C ILE A 142 -8.10 -3.95 5.60
N HIS A 143 -8.20 -2.62 5.65
CA HIS A 143 -9.29 -1.93 6.35
C HIS A 143 -10.52 -1.84 5.44
N TRP A 144 -11.42 -2.82 5.54
CA TRP A 144 -12.65 -2.82 4.75
C TRP A 144 -13.46 -1.52 4.95
N SER A 145 -13.56 -1.05 6.19
CA SER A 145 -14.29 0.18 6.54
C SER A 145 -13.71 1.46 5.93
N ARG A 146 -12.49 1.39 5.38
CA ARG A 146 -11.78 2.52 4.75
C ARG A 146 -11.49 2.26 3.26
N GLY A 147 -12.31 1.43 2.60
CA GLY A 147 -12.16 1.15 1.18
C GLY A 147 -11.20 0.01 0.84
N GLY A 148 -10.63 -0.67 1.85
CA GLY A 148 -9.84 -1.87 1.61
C GLY A 148 -10.68 -3.01 1.02
N ASN A 149 -10.10 -3.78 0.10
CA ASN A 149 -10.75 -4.90 -0.59
C ASN A 149 -9.79 -6.07 -0.74
N LEU A 150 -10.11 -7.18 -0.07
CA LEU A 150 -9.21 -8.34 -0.04
C LEU A 150 -9.08 -9.04 -1.40
N SER A 151 -10.16 -9.11 -2.19
CA SER A 151 -10.09 -9.73 -3.53
C SER A 151 -9.12 -8.95 -4.42
N GLN A 152 -9.28 -7.62 -4.49
CA GLN A 152 -8.38 -6.75 -5.24
C GLN A 152 -6.94 -6.82 -4.74
N TYR A 153 -6.75 -6.92 -3.41
CA TYR A 153 -5.43 -7.05 -2.81
C TYR A 153 -4.72 -8.34 -3.25
N LEU A 154 -5.45 -9.46 -3.28
CA LEU A 154 -4.91 -10.74 -3.74
C LEU A 154 -4.55 -10.68 -5.23
N ASP A 155 -5.41 -10.09 -6.06
CA ASP A 155 -5.13 -9.88 -7.49
C ASP A 155 -3.90 -9.01 -7.69
N SER A 156 -3.72 -7.96 -6.86
CA SER A 156 -2.55 -7.09 -6.90
C SER A 156 -1.26 -7.82 -6.52
N LEU A 157 -1.29 -8.68 -5.49
CA LEU A 157 -0.13 -9.54 -5.14
C LEU A 157 0.23 -10.52 -6.25
N GLU A 158 -0.77 -11.19 -6.85
CA GLU A 158 -0.56 -12.11 -7.97
C GLU A 158 0.00 -11.37 -9.19
N ARG A 159 -0.51 -10.16 -9.47
CA ARG A 159 0.00 -9.31 -10.53
C ARG A 159 1.48 -8.99 -10.35
N LEU A 160 1.89 -8.55 -9.14
CA LEU A 160 3.29 -8.28 -8.85
C LEU A 160 4.14 -9.55 -8.97
N ARG A 161 3.66 -10.68 -8.47
CA ARG A 161 4.35 -11.95 -8.55
C ARG A 161 4.59 -12.40 -10.00
N ALA A 162 3.60 -12.18 -10.87
CA ALA A 162 3.67 -12.54 -12.30
C ALA A 162 4.67 -11.67 -13.09
N LEU A 163 5.04 -10.50 -12.58
CA LEU A 163 6.08 -9.66 -13.18
C LEU A 163 7.51 -10.15 -12.88
N GLU A 164 7.65 -11.12 -11.99
CA GLU A 164 8.95 -11.68 -11.55
C GLU A 164 9.99 -10.60 -11.18
N PRO A 165 9.64 -9.65 -10.29
CA PRO A 165 10.56 -8.58 -9.95
C PRO A 165 11.82 -9.13 -9.28
N HIS A 166 12.94 -8.43 -9.49
CA HIS A 166 14.21 -8.78 -8.84
C HIS A 166 14.25 -8.27 -7.39
N ARG A 167 13.53 -7.18 -7.10
CA ARG A 167 13.54 -6.52 -5.79
C ARG A 167 12.23 -5.76 -5.55
N LEU A 168 11.76 -5.73 -4.29
CA LEU A 168 10.72 -4.81 -3.86
C LEU A 168 11.29 -3.78 -2.88
N LEU A 169 10.84 -2.55 -3.04
CA LEU A 169 11.11 -1.42 -2.16
C LEU A 169 9.79 -1.02 -1.50
N PRO A 170 9.49 -1.57 -0.30
CA PRO A 170 8.24 -1.31 0.39
C PRO A 170 8.27 0.04 1.11
N ALA A 171 7.10 0.63 1.34
CA ALA A 171 7.01 1.87 2.10
C ALA A 171 7.37 1.69 3.59
N HIS A 172 7.31 0.48 4.11
CA HIS A 172 7.66 0.17 5.50
C HIS A 172 8.66 -0.99 5.59
N GLY A 173 9.62 -0.85 6.52
CA GLY A 173 10.64 -1.86 6.80
C GLY A 173 11.75 -1.94 5.72
N PRO A 174 12.56 -3.00 5.74
CA PRO A 174 13.68 -3.13 4.84
C PRO A 174 13.27 -3.51 3.41
N LEU A 175 14.20 -3.31 2.46
CA LEU A 175 14.06 -3.80 1.09
C LEU A 175 13.93 -5.33 1.07
N ILE A 176 13.32 -5.85 -0.01
CA ILE A 176 13.02 -7.27 -0.18
C ILE A 176 13.79 -7.78 -1.41
N ASP A 177 14.80 -8.60 -1.16
CA ASP A 177 15.66 -9.22 -2.21
C ASP A 177 15.12 -10.57 -2.71
N ASP A 178 14.13 -11.16 -2.03
CA ASP A 178 13.40 -12.34 -2.53
C ASP A 178 11.89 -12.03 -2.64
N PRO A 179 11.49 -11.27 -3.68
CA PRO A 179 10.09 -10.93 -3.91
C PRO A 179 9.17 -12.14 -4.03
N ARG A 180 9.64 -13.20 -4.68
CA ARG A 180 8.85 -14.41 -4.94
C ARG A 180 8.45 -15.09 -3.64
N ALA A 181 9.39 -15.28 -2.73
CA ALA A 181 9.11 -15.90 -1.44
C ALA A 181 8.13 -15.04 -0.62
N VAL A 182 8.34 -13.72 -0.54
CA VAL A 182 7.50 -12.82 0.23
C VAL A 182 6.08 -12.76 -0.35
N LEU A 183 5.92 -12.54 -1.66
CA LEU A 183 4.60 -12.47 -2.31
C LEU A 183 3.84 -13.80 -2.16
N THR A 184 4.51 -14.95 -2.32
CA THR A 184 3.91 -16.26 -2.11
C THR A 184 3.48 -16.43 -0.66
N GLY A 185 4.33 -16.06 0.30
CA GLY A 185 4.00 -16.14 1.72
C GLY A 185 2.77 -15.29 2.10
N TYR A 186 2.63 -14.09 1.52
CA TYR A 186 1.43 -13.26 1.71
C TYR A 186 0.17 -13.93 1.18
N LEU A 187 0.22 -14.48 -0.04
CA LEU A 187 -0.90 -15.19 -0.66
C LEU A 187 -1.32 -16.42 0.18
N ASP A 188 -0.34 -17.20 0.61
CA ASP A 188 -0.60 -18.40 1.43
C ASP A 188 -1.18 -18.04 2.79
N HIS A 189 -0.62 -17.03 3.47
CA HIS A 189 -1.17 -16.50 4.73
C HIS A 189 -2.63 -16.03 4.59
N ARG A 190 -3.00 -15.37 3.48
CA ARG A 190 -4.39 -14.95 3.24
C ARG A 190 -5.30 -16.13 2.98
N ARG A 191 -4.85 -17.16 2.24
CA ARG A 191 -5.61 -18.41 2.04
C ARG A 191 -5.84 -19.16 3.34
N GLU A 192 -4.80 -19.29 4.16
CA GLU A 192 -4.92 -19.90 5.49
C GLU A 192 -5.92 -19.15 6.38
N ARG A 193 -5.84 -17.83 6.42
CA ARG A 193 -6.80 -17.00 7.16
C ARG A 193 -8.23 -17.19 6.68
N GLU A 194 -8.46 -17.29 5.39
CA GLU A 194 -9.78 -17.56 4.81
C GLU A 194 -10.33 -18.91 5.27
N GLN A 195 -9.50 -19.97 5.30
CA GLN A 195 -9.91 -21.26 5.83
C GLN A 195 -10.28 -21.19 7.32
N GLN A 196 -9.57 -20.41 8.12
CA GLN A 196 -9.90 -20.20 9.53
C GLN A 196 -11.25 -19.47 9.69
N VAL A 197 -11.55 -18.46 8.87
CA VAL A 197 -12.87 -17.79 8.85
C VAL A 197 -13.99 -18.77 8.49
N LEU A 198 -13.81 -19.58 7.44
CA LEU A 198 -14.77 -20.60 7.05
C LEU A 198 -14.99 -21.68 8.13
N ALA A 199 -13.92 -22.12 8.80
CA ALA A 199 -14.01 -23.05 9.91
C ALA A 199 -14.77 -22.46 11.11
N SER A 200 -14.48 -21.19 11.44
CA SER A 200 -15.17 -20.47 12.52
C SER A 200 -16.68 -20.32 12.24
N LEU A 201 -17.07 -19.98 10.98
CA LEU A 201 -18.47 -19.99 10.56
C LEU A 201 -19.11 -21.37 10.69
N GLY A 202 -18.37 -22.45 10.33
CA GLY A 202 -18.80 -23.83 10.46
C GLY A 202 -19.00 -24.25 11.93
N ALA A 203 -18.20 -23.70 12.86
CA ALA A 203 -18.32 -23.91 14.31
C ALA A 203 -19.48 -23.12 14.95
N GLY A 204 -20.19 -22.28 14.17
CA GLY A 204 -21.36 -21.54 14.65
C GLY A 204 -21.10 -20.11 15.11
N HIS A 205 -19.88 -19.58 14.95
CA HIS A 205 -19.64 -18.15 15.18
C HIS A 205 -20.31 -17.35 14.04
N ARG A 206 -20.99 -16.26 14.41
CA ARG A 206 -21.87 -15.53 13.48
C ARG A 206 -21.52 -14.06 13.32
N THR A 207 -20.80 -13.47 14.24
CA THR A 207 -20.42 -12.06 14.17
C THR A 207 -18.96 -11.89 13.89
N VAL A 208 -18.57 -10.76 13.26
CA VAL A 208 -17.15 -10.41 13.03
C VAL A 208 -16.34 -10.55 14.31
N GLN A 209 -16.91 -10.11 15.46
CA GLN A 209 -16.25 -10.18 16.74
C GLN A 209 -16.01 -11.64 17.17
N THR A 210 -17.06 -12.49 17.22
CA THR A 210 -16.91 -13.87 17.68
C THR A 210 -16.00 -14.71 16.78
N ILE A 211 -15.98 -14.42 15.47
CA ILE A 211 -15.05 -15.01 14.51
C ILE A 211 -13.62 -14.54 14.81
N ALA A 212 -13.41 -13.22 15.00
CA ALA A 212 -12.10 -12.69 15.34
C ALA A 212 -11.57 -13.26 16.66
N ASP A 213 -12.41 -13.31 17.71
CA ASP A 213 -12.05 -13.88 19.01
C ASP A 213 -11.62 -15.34 18.88
N SER A 214 -12.29 -16.14 18.03
CA SER A 214 -11.95 -17.55 17.81
C SER A 214 -10.65 -17.76 17.03
N ILE A 215 -10.28 -16.84 16.15
CA ILE A 215 -9.07 -16.96 15.30
C ILE A 215 -7.85 -16.36 16.00
N TYR A 216 -8.04 -15.27 16.76
CA TYR A 216 -6.97 -14.49 17.39
C TYR A 216 -6.97 -14.62 18.92
N ASP A 217 -7.15 -15.86 19.42
CA ASP A 217 -7.10 -16.13 20.85
C ASP A 217 -5.80 -15.60 21.48
N GLY A 218 -5.91 -14.90 22.61
CA GLY A 218 -4.79 -14.26 23.29
C GLY A 218 -4.23 -12.99 22.65
N LEU A 219 -4.85 -12.46 21.58
CA LEU A 219 -4.42 -11.19 20.98
C LEU A 219 -4.64 -10.02 21.94
N SER A 220 -3.68 -9.09 21.99
CA SER A 220 -3.84 -7.84 22.76
C SER A 220 -5.12 -7.08 22.36
N PRO A 221 -5.91 -6.56 23.32
CA PRO A 221 -7.11 -5.78 23.03
C PRO A 221 -6.89 -4.60 22.07
N SER A 222 -5.70 -3.99 22.10
CA SER A 222 -5.33 -2.90 21.19
C SER A 222 -5.25 -3.32 19.72
N LEU A 223 -5.07 -4.59 19.44
CA LEU A 223 -4.98 -5.16 18.09
C LEU A 223 -6.32 -5.79 17.63
N MET A 224 -7.28 -5.98 18.53
CA MET A 224 -8.54 -6.65 18.20
C MET A 224 -9.36 -5.90 17.12
N THR A 225 -9.39 -4.57 17.16
CA THR A 225 -10.05 -3.78 16.09
C THR A 225 -9.44 -4.08 14.73
N ALA A 226 -8.12 -4.20 14.66
CA ALA A 226 -7.40 -4.56 13.44
C ALA A 226 -7.71 -5.99 12.97
N ALA A 227 -7.80 -6.93 13.92
CA ALA A 227 -8.20 -8.30 13.65
C ALA A 227 -9.62 -8.39 13.09
N GLN A 228 -10.56 -7.62 13.65
CA GLN A 228 -11.95 -7.54 13.17
C GLN A 228 -12.04 -6.97 11.75
N GLU A 229 -11.28 -5.93 11.42
CA GLU A 229 -11.20 -5.40 10.04
C GLU A 229 -10.70 -6.47 9.05
N ASN A 230 -9.67 -7.24 9.42
CA ASN A 230 -9.20 -8.34 8.60
C ASN A 230 -10.27 -9.45 8.42
N VAL A 231 -10.94 -9.85 9.50
CA VAL A 231 -12.04 -10.83 9.42
C VAL A 231 -13.16 -10.30 8.52
N ARG A 232 -13.54 -9.03 8.68
CA ARG A 232 -14.56 -8.39 7.82
C ARG A 232 -14.15 -8.43 6.35
N ALA A 233 -12.90 -8.12 6.02
CA ALA A 233 -12.40 -8.17 4.65
C ALA A 233 -12.50 -9.59 4.04
N HIS A 234 -12.19 -10.65 4.81
CA HIS A 234 -12.38 -12.03 4.38
C HIS A 234 -13.86 -12.39 4.18
N LEU A 235 -14.73 -12.00 5.10
CA LEU A 235 -16.17 -12.27 5.01
C LEU A 235 -16.79 -11.60 3.79
N GLU A 236 -16.41 -10.35 3.49
CA GLU A 236 -16.89 -9.63 2.30
C GLU A 236 -16.40 -10.29 0.99
N LYS A 237 -15.16 -10.76 0.97
CA LYS A 237 -14.65 -11.56 -0.15
C LYS A 237 -15.47 -12.85 -0.32
N LEU A 238 -15.65 -13.63 0.76
CA LEU A 238 -16.45 -14.86 0.74
C LEU A 238 -17.90 -14.61 0.32
N ARG A 239 -18.48 -13.46 0.72
CA ARG A 239 -19.81 -13.04 0.27
C ARG A 239 -19.85 -12.78 -1.24
N SER A 240 -18.85 -12.08 -1.75
CA SER A 240 -18.76 -11.80 -3.20
C SER A 240 -18.59 -13.07 -4.04
N GLU A 241 -18.01 -14.12 -3.48
CA GLU A 241 -17.81 -15.43 -4.10
C GLU A 241 -19.00 -16.40 -3.87
N GLY A 242 -20.04 -15.99 -3.13
CA GLY A 242 -21.19 -16.83 -2.82
C GLY A 242 -20.92 -17.93 -1.79
N SER A 243 -19.82 -17.86 -1.06
CA SER A 243 -19.42 -18.85 -0.02
C SER A 243 -19.87 -18.46 1.39
N ALA A 244 -20.28 -17.20 1.59
CA ALA A 244 -20.88 -16.71 2.82
C ALA A 244 -22.03 -15.72 2.52
N ALA A 245 -22.94 -15.55 3.47
CA ALA A 245 -23.99 -14.55 3.42
C ALA A 245 -24.10 -13.82 4.76
N GLU A 246 -24.56 -12.58 4.70
CA GLU A 246 -24.82 -11.74 5.86
C GLU A 246 -26.33 -11.42 5.92
N ASP A 247 -26.91 -11.50 7.10
CA ASP A 247 -28.26 -11.05 7.39
C ASP A 247 -28.30 -10.44 8.79
N GLY A 248 -28.69 -9.14 8.87
CA GLY A 248 -28.81 -8.42 10.14
C GLY A 248 -27.53 -8.35 10.98
N GLY A 249 -26.37 -8.36 10.37
CA GLY A 249 -25.06 -8.36 11.05
C GLY A 249 -24.52 -9.75 11.41
N GLU A 250 -25.31 -10.79 11.13
CA GLU A 250 -24.89 -12.19 11.32
C GLU A 250 -24.44 -12.83 10.01
N TRP A 251 -23.37 -13.56 10.08
CA TRP A 251 -22.73 -14.25 8.96
C TRP A 251 -23.02 -15.76 9.03
N ARG A 252 -23.20 -16.35 7.88
CA ARG A 252 -23.30 -17.80 7.74
C ARG A 252 -22.56 -18.31 6.51
N ARG A 253 -22.06 -19.52 6.57
CA ARG A 253 -21.52 -20.23 5.41
C ARG A 253 -22.69 -20.68 4.49
N ILE A 254 -22.49 -20.60 3.17
CA ILE A 254 -23.42 -21.13 2.15
C ILE A 254 -22.93 -22.47 1.68
#